data_c88d79d8da42c8d0e9d3c54a8ab6cd49
#
_entry.id   c88d79d8da42c8d0e9d3c54a8ab6cd49
#
_cell.length_a   1.000
_cell.length_b   1.000
_cell.length_c   1.000
_cell.angle_alpha   90.00
_cell.angle_beta   90.00
_cell.angle_gamma   90.00
#
_symmetry.space_group_name_H-M   'P 1'
#
loop_
_entity.id
_entity.type
_entity.pdbx_description
1 polymer ?
#
loop_
_entity_poly.entity_id
_entity_poly.type
_entity_poly.pdbx_seq_one_letter_code
_entity_poly.pdbx_strand_id
1 'polypeptide(L)'
;MSMKRSIEDTSIVMVGAGRLATNLAKAFYRKGFRIMQVFSRTEVAARELAQQVEAEAVTSVSALQTRAGMYIVSLPDDVFPHLIPQLTEKREASLWMHTAGSIDINVWEGYVPKYGVFYPMQTFSKECEVDFTHLPIFIEGCDAECTAFLHAVATALSRDVYSASSEQRRYLHLAAVLACNFSNY
;
A
#
# COMPACT_ATOMS: atom_id res chain seq x y z
N MET A 1 1.56 23.75 10.50
CA MET A 1 2.88 23.47 9.89
C MET A 1 2.64 22.73 8.57
N SER A 2 2.86 23.42 7.46
CA SER A 2 2.50 22.93 6.11
C SER A 2 3.27 21.64 5.76
N MET A 3 2.55 20.58 5.42
CA MET A 3 3.08 19.30 4.90
C MET A 3 3.58 19.44 3.44
N LYS A 4 4.49 20.36 3.17
CA LYS A 4 5.33 20.27 1.96
C LYS A 4 6.57 19.42 2.29
N ARG A 5 6.38 18.16 2.69
CA ARG A 5 7.44 17.17 2.48
C ARG A 5 7.47 16.90 0.99
N SER A 6 8.64 17.01 0.37
CA SER A 6 8.78 16.54 -1.01
C SER A 6 8.43 15.04 -1.00
N ILE A 7 7.75 14.57 -2.03
CA ILE A 7 7.36 13.16 -2.16
C ILE A 7 8.62 12.28 -2.10
N GLU A 8 9.74 12.79 -2.61
CA GLU A 8 11.06 12.16 -2.63
C GLU A 8 11.62 11.87 -1.22
N ASP A 9 11.25 12.68 -0.21
CA ASP A 9 11.68 12.47 1.18
C ASP A 9 10.73 11.56 1.98
N THR A 10 9.69 11.03 1.33
CA THR A 10 8.69 10.21 2.02
C THR A 10 9.22 8.81 2.28
N SER A 11 9.41 8.49 3.56
CA SER A 11 9.80 7.14 3.99
C SER A 11 8.59 6.21 4.08
N ILE A 12 8.76 4.96 3.66
CA ILE A 12 7.72 3.95 3.59
C ILE A 12 8.02 2.80 4.55
N VAL A 13 7.00 2.38 5.29
CA VAL A 13 6.95 1.07 5.94
C VAL A 13 5.96 0.19 5.18
N MET A 14 6.45 -0.94 4.65
CA MET A 14 5.63 -1.92 3.94
C MET A 14 5.13 -2.98 4.93
N VAL A 15 3.83 -3.06 5.13
CA VAL A 15 3.17 -4.05 5.99
C VAL A 15 2.59 -5.15 5.11
N GLY A 16 3.33 -6.24 4.98
CA GLY A 16 3.07 -7.36 4.10
C GLY A 16 4.25 -7.63 3.16
N ALA A 17 4.45 -8.91 2.79
CA ALA A 17 5.45 -9.37 1.82
C ALA A 17 4.84 -10.38 0.84
N GLY A 18 3.56 -10.20 0.51
CA GLY A 18 2.84 -10.95 -0.51
C GLY A 18 3.19 -10.50 -1.93
N ARG A 19 2.51 -11.07 -2.92
CA ARG A 19 2.78 -10.79 -4.36
C ARG A 19 2.67 -9.31 -4.69
N LEU A 20 1.57 -8.66 -4.29
CA LEU A 20 1.38 -7.22 -4.51
C LEU A 20 2.41 -6.40 -3.73
N ALA A 21 2.58 -6.66 -2.41
CA ALA A 21 3.55 -5.95 -1.58
C ALA A 21 4.96 -5.98 -2.17
N THR A 22 5.39 -7.15 -2.67
CA THR A 22 6.71 -7.33 -3.28
C THR A 22 6.88 -6.45 -4.52
N ASN A 23 5.91 -6.49 -5.45
CA ASN A 23 5.99 -5.69 -6.67
C ASN A 23 5.92 -4.18 -6.38
N LEU A 24 5.02 -3.78 -5.46
CA LEU A 24 4.82 -2.38 -5.11
C LEU A 24 6.02 -1.78 -4.38
N ALA A 25 6.60 -2.50 -3.40
CA ALA A 25 7.79 -2.05 -2.70
C ALA A 25 8.97 -1.87 -3.65
N LYS A 26 9.19 -2.81 -4.58
CA LYS A 26 10.23 -2.71 -5.62
C LYS A 26 9.99 -1.54 -6.56
N ALA A 27 8.74 -1.29 -6.95
CA ALA A 27 8.39 -0.15 -7.81
C ALA A 27 8.70 1.18 -7.10
N PHE A 28 8.33 1.34 -5.84
CA PHE A 28 8.68 2.52 -5.04
C PHE A 28 10.19 2.67 -4.88
N TYR A 29 10.90 1.60 -4.51
CA TYR A 29 12.36 1.63 -4.34
C TYR A 29 13.08 2.11 -5.61
N ARG A 30 12.69 1.61 -6.79
CA ARG A 30 13.26 2.04 -8.09
C ARG A 30 12.98 3.51 -8.43
N LYS A 31 11.90 4.07 -7.90
CA LYS A 31 11.57 5.49 -8.05
C LYS A 31 12.24 6.38 -7.00
N GLY A 32 13.15 5.81 -6.19
CA GLY A 32 13.93 6.54 -5.20
C GLY A 32 13.26 6.71 -3.84
N PHE A 33 12.09 6.12 -3.62
CA PHE A 33 11.48 6.14 -2.30
C PHE A 33 12.27 5.27 -1.32
N ARG A 34 12.46 5.77 -0.11
CA ARG A 34 13.11 5.02 0.95
C ARG A 34 12.14 4.04 1.61
N ILE A 35 12.35 2.74 1.40
CA ILE A 35 11.65 1.71 2.18
C ILE A 35 12.43 1.50 3.48
N MET A 36 11.83 1.82 4.63
CA MET A 36 12.49 1.70 5.93
C MET A 36 12.42 0.28 6.49
N GLN A 37 11.23 -0.29 6.43
CA GLN A 37 10.96 -1.63 6.97
C GLN A 37 10.00 -2.40 6.08
N VAL A 38 10.16 -3.71 6.09
CA VAL A 38 9.22 -4.69 5.55
C VAL A 38 8.77 -5.61 6.68
N PHE A 39 7.47 -5.60 6.97
CA PHE A 39 6.85 -6.49 7.92
C PHE A 39 6.22 -7.70 7.24
N SER A 40 6.51 -8.89 7.76
CA SER A 40 5.75 -10.11 7.45
C SER A 40 5.77 -11.04 8.66
N ARG A 41 4.68 -11.81 8.86
CA ARG A 41 4.65 -12.88 9.87
C ARG A 41 5.68 -13.97 9.60
N THR A 42 6.04 -14.17 8.35
CA THR A 42 7.04 -15.14 7.91
C THR A 42 8.38 -14.44 7.74
N GLU A 43 9.37 -14.84 8.53
CA GLU A 43 10.71 -14.24 8.53
C GLU A 43 11.38 -14.32 7.14
N VAL A 44 11.26 -15.46 6.47
CA VAL A 44 11.81 -15.65 5.12
C VAL A 44 11.25 -14.60 4.15
N ALA A 45 9.92 -14.44 4.12
CA ALA A 45 9.29 -13.47 3.21
C ALA A 45 9.65 -12.01 3.55
N ALA A 46 9.77 -11.67 4.85
CA ALA A 46 10.21 -10.35 5.28
C ALA A 46 11.64 -10.06 4.81
N ARG A 47 12.56 -11.00 5.03
CA ARG A 47 13.99 -10.87 4.64
C ARG A 47 14.17 -10.81 3.13
N GLU A 48 13.51 -11.70 2.39
CA GLU A 48 13.60 -11.73 0.92
C GLU A 48 13.21 -10.39 0.29
N LEU A 49 12.09 -9.79 0.74
CA LEU A 49 11.67 -8.51 0.22
C LEU A 49 12.53 -7.36 0.74
N ALA A 50 12.84 -7.34 2.03
CA ALA A 50 13.66 -6.30 2.64
C ALA A 50 15.06 -6.19 1.98
N GLN A 51 15.66 -7.32 1.66
CA GLN A 51 16.95 -7.37 0.96
C GLN A 51 16.88 -6.77 -0.45
N GLN A 52 15.76 -6.93 -1.16
CA GLN A 52 15.56 -6.40 -2.51
C GLN A 52 15.31 -4.88 -2.55
N VAL A 53 14.95 -4.27 -1.43
CA VAL A 53 14.61 -2.84 -1.31
C VAL A 53 15.45 -2.12 -0.25
N GLU A 54 16.55 -2.74 0.17
CA GLU A 54 17.51 -2.21 1.17
C GLU A 54 16.82 -1.75 2.47
N ALA A 55 15.84 -2.52 2.94
CA ALA A 55 15.05 -2.23 4.12
C ALA A 55 15.38 -3.16 5.29
N GLU A 56 14.91 -2.82 6.48
CA GLU A 56 14.93 -3.69 7.65
C GLU A 56 13.76 -4.69 7.58
N ALA A 57 14.06 -5.98 7.80
CA ALA A 57 13.04 -7.02 7.93
C ALA A 57 12.54 -7.12 9.37
N VAL A 58 11.23 -7.06 9.59
CA VAL A 58 10.61 -7.21 10.91
C VAL A 58 9.46 -8.22 10.88
N THR A 59 9.32 -9.00 11.95
CA THR A 59 8.30 -10.05 12.07
C THR A 59 7.29 -9.79 13.19
N SER A 60 7.52 -8.75 13.99
CA SER A 60 6.62 -8.32 15.06
C SER A 60 6.08 -6.93 14.78
N VAL A 61 4.79 -6.72 15.02
CA VAL A 61 4.15 -5.39 14.92
C VAL A 61 4.79 -4.40 15.90
N SER A 62 5.24 -4.87 17.07
CA SER A 62 5.91 -4.02 18.06
C SER A 62 7.28 -3.50 17.60
N ALA A 63 7.91 -4.16 16.63
CA ALA A 63 9.20 -3.74 16.05
C ALA A 63 9.03 -2.72 14.90
N LEU A 64 7.79 -2.45 14.47
CA LEU A 64 7.56 -1.42 13.46
C LEU A 64 7.99 -0.04 13.96
N GLN A 65 8.63 0.73 13.09
CA GLN A 65 8.98 2.13 13.35
C GLN A 65 7.76 2.91 13.81
N THR A 66 7.95 3.83 14.76
CA THR A 66 6.87 4.70 15.26
C THR A 66 6.68 5.96 14.40
N ARG A 67 7.62 6.25 13.52
CA ARG A 67 7.59 7.43 12.64
C ARG A 67 8.05 7.03 11.23
N ALA A 68 7.11 7.05 10.32
CA ALA A 68 7.34 6.93 8.89
C ALA A 68 6.54 8.00 8.16
N GLY A 69 6.90 8.31 6.93
CA GLY A 69 6.10 9.19 6.09
C GLY A 69 4.75 8.56 5.78
N MET A 70 4.76 7.26 5.44
CA MET A 70 3.54 6.47 5.20
C MET A 70 3.73 4.99 5.51
N TYR A 71 2.63 4.33 5.87
CA TYR A 71 2.51 2.88 6.03
C TYR A 71 1.61 2.34 4.92
N ILE A 72 2.09 1.35 4.19
CA ILE A 72 1.34 0.69 3.13
C ILE A 72 1.00 -0.72 3.60
N VAL A 73 -0.29 -0.99 3.81
CA VAL A 73 -0.78 -2.28 4.29
C VAL A 73 -1.28 -3.10 3.11
N SER A 74 -0.58 -4.20 2.85
CA SER A 74 -0.89 -5.17 1.80
C SER A 74 -0.97 -6.57 2.42
N LEU A 75 -2.02 -6.78 3.18
CA LEU A 75 -2.36 -8.02 3.89
C LEU A 75 -3.62 -8.64 3.29
N PRO A 76 -3.88 -9.94 3.54
CA PRO A 76 -5.16 -10.56 3.19
C PRO A 76 -6.35 -9.82 3.83
N ASP A 77 -7.46 -9.74 3.09
CA ASP A 77 -8.64 -8.95 3.46
C ASP A 77 -9.29 -9.42 4.77
N ASP A 78 -9.20 -10.70 5.08
CA ASP A 78 -9.68 -11.31 6.32
C ASP A 78 -8.78 -11.04 7.54
N VAL A 79 -7.52 -10.72 7.31
CA VAL A 79 -6.53 -10.48 8.38
C VAL A 79 -6.41 -8.99 8.72
N PHE A 80 -6.42 -8.15 7.69
CA PHE A 80 -6.07 -6.73 7.80
C PHE A 80 -6.92 -5.97 8.83
N PRO A 81 -8.27 -6.02 8.82
CA PRO A 81 -9.08 -5.23 9.76
C PRO A 81 -8.80 -5.55 11.23
N HIS A 82 -8.47 -6.81 11.53
CA HIS A 82 -8.20 -7.28 12.89
C HIS A 82 -6.85 -6.80 13.44
N LEU A 83 -5.92 -6.40 12.55
CA LEU A 83 -4.60 -5.93 12.94
C LEU A 83 -4.51 -4.41 13.08
N ILE A 84 -5.49 -3.64 12.61
CA ILE A 84 -5.45 -2.17 12.61
C ILE A 84 -5.13 -1.60 13.99
N PRO A 85 -5.79 -1.99 15.10
CA PRO A 85 -5.50 -1.43 16.42
C PRO A 85 -4.03 -1.58 16.82
N GLN A 86 -3.44 -2.75 16.54
CA GLN A 86 -2.03 -3.02 16.87
C GLN A 86 -1.06 -2.29 15.94
N LEU A 87 -1.41 -2.19 14.65
CA LEU A 87 -0.58 -1.53 13.64
C LEU A 87 -0.49 -0.02 13.92
N THR A 88 -1.60 0.62 14.27
CA THR A 88 -1.69 2.07 14.42
C THR A 88 -1.25 2.59 15.79
N GLU A 89 -1.21 1.74 16.81
CA GLU A 89 -0.79 2.12 18.17
C GLU A 89 0.57 2.83 18.17
N LYS A 90 0.62 4.05 18.70
CA LYS A 90 1.80 4.95 18.73
C LYS A 90 2.32 5.40 17.36
N ARG A 91 1.52 5.25 16.28
CA ARG A 91 1.87 5.60 14.90
C ARG A 91 0.81 6.45 14.21
N GLU A 92 -0.09 7.06 15.01
CA GLU A 92 -1.29 7.78 14.54
C GLU A 92 -0.95 9.01 13.69
N ALA A 93 0.25 9.60 13.89
CA ALA A 93 0.66 10.80 13.17
C ALA A 93 1.07 10.56 11.69
N SER A 94 1.16 9.32 11.26
CA SER A 94 1.58 8.94 9.91
C SER A 94 0.37 8.76 8.98
N LEU A 95 0.60 8.83 7.66
CA LEU A 95 -0.39 8.43 6.67
C LEU A 95 -0.46 6.91 6.58
N TRP A 96 -1.66 6.37 6.66
CA TRP A 96 -1.93 4.94 6.50
C TRP A 96 -2.73 4.67 5.23
N MET A 97 -2.33 3.66 4.48
CA MET A 97 -3.09 3.25 3.31
C MET A 97 -3.13 1.73 3.19
N HIS A 98 -4.20 1.20 2.63
CA HIS A 98 -4.28 -0.21 2.26
C HIS A 98 -4.36 -0.39 0.74
N THR A 99 -4.08 -1.60 0.29
CA THR A 99 -4.08 -1.96 -1.15
C THR A 99 -5.25 -2.87 -1.55
N ALA A 100 -6.21 -3.10 -0.66
CA ALA A 100 -7.33 -3.99 -0.90
C ALA A 100 -8.36 -3.38 -1.86
N GLY A 101 -8.84 -4.17 -2.83
CA GLY A 101 -9.90 -3.75 -3.74
C GLY A 101 -11.29 -3.77 -3.12
N SER A 102 -11.53 -4.68 -2.17
CA SER A 102 -12.84 -4.96 -1.56
C SER A 102 -13.12 -4.19 -0.27
N ILE A 103 -12.07 -3.77 0.48
CA ILE A 103 -12.19 -3.14 1.80
C ILE A 103 -12.51 -1.65 1.67
N ASP A 104 -13.48 -1.19 2.47
CA ASP A 104 -13.89 0.22 2.53
C ASP A 104 -12.80 1.06 3.19
N ILE A 105 -12.63 2.32 2.72
CA ILE A 105 -11.68 3.27 3.31
C ILE A 105 -11.96 3.54 4.79
N ASN A 106 -13.22 3.51 5.20
CA ASN A 106 -13.65 3.77 6.58
C ASN A 106 -13.15 2.73 7.59
N VAL A 107 -12.52 1.64 7.13
CA VAL A 107 -11.84 0.69 8.02
C VAL A 107 -10.80 1.35 8.94
N TRP A 108 -10.28 2.50 8.55
CA TRP A 108 -9.31 3.30 9.30
C TRP A 108 -9.94 4.29 10.30
N GLU A 109 -11.25 4.52 10.18
CA GLU A 109 -11.95 5.53 10.97
C GLU A 109 -11.84 5.24 12.48
N GLY A 110 -11.49 6.27 13.26
CA GLY A 110 -11.28 6.15 14.69
C GLY A 110 -9.89 5.65 15.11
N TYR A 111 -9.05 5.17 14.18
CA TYR A 111 -7.69 4.71 14.47
C TYR A 111 -6.62 5.73 14.11
N VAL A 112 -6.76 6.40 12.98
CA VAL A 112 -5.77 7.36 12.47
C VAL A 112 -6.46 8.54 11.79
N PRO A 113 -5.90 9.77 11.87
CA PRO A 113 -6.51 10.96 11.27
C PRO A 113 -6.22 11.11 9.77
N LYS A 114 -5.19 10.44 9.24
CA LYS A 114 -4.77 10.52 7.82
C LYS A 114 -4.68 9.12 7.24
N TYR A 115 -5.57 8.83 6.30
CA TYR A 115 -5.65 7.50 5.71
C TYR A 115 -6.17 7.52 4.28
N GLY A 116 -5.98 6.39 3.60
CA GLY A 116 -6.46 6.22 2.25
C GLY A 116 -6.33 4.81 1.71
N VAL A 117 -6.58 4.72 0.43
CA VAL A 117 -6.45 3.50 -0.37
C VAL A 117 -5.53 3.77 -1.56
N PHE A 118 -4.69 2.80 -1.85
CA PHE A 118 -3.81 2.77 -2.99
C PHE A 118 -3.95 1.41 -3.67
N TYR A 119 -4.82 1.31 -4.66
CA TYR A 119 -5.20 0.06 -5.28
C TYR A 119 -4.67 -0.06 -6.73
N PRO A 120 -3.51 -0.70 -6.94
CA PRO A 120 -3.06 -1.04 -8.28
C PRO A 120 -3.88 -2.23 -8.79
N MET A 121 -4.58 -2.04 -9.91
CA MET A 121 -5.48 -3.06 -10.47
C MET A 121 -4.74 -3.95 -11.46
N GLN A 122 -4.16 -5.04 -10.94
CA GLN A 122 -3.43 -6.05 -11.70
C GLN A 122 -3.40 -7.38 -10.95
N THR A 123 -3.22 -8.47 -11.69
CA THR A 123 -2.83 -9.77 -11.12
C THR A 123 -1.32 -9.79 -10.90
N PHE A 124 -0.88 -9.98 -9.67
CA PHE A 124 0.53 -9.97 -9.30
C PHE A 124 1.08 -11.38 -9.09
N SER A 125 2.31 -11.59 -9.57
CA SER A 125 3.15 -12.75 -9.27
C SER A 125 4.45 -12.28 -8.60
N LYS A 126 5.13 -13.14 -7.85
CA LYS A 126 6.48 -12.85 -7.33
C LYS A 126 7.56 -13.11 -8.37
N GLU A 127 7.28 -14.02 -9.29
CA GLU A 127 8.21 -14.49 -10.32
C GLU A 127 8.31 -13.53 -11.50
N CYS A 128 7.25 -12.76 -11.74
CA CYS A 128 7.20 -11.78 -12.83
C CYS A 128 7.21 -10.37 -12.28
N GLU A 129 8.14 -9.60 -12.78
CA GLU A 129 8.20 -8.17 -12.49
C GLU A 129 7.12 -7.43 -13.28
N VAL A 130 6.37 -6.57 -12.57
CA VAL A 130 5.29 -5.77 -13.16
C VAL A 130 5.81 -4.37 -13.49
N ASP A 131 5.61 -3.94 -14.74
CA ASP A 131 5.79 -2.54 -15.14
C ASP A 131 4.58 -1.71 -14.68
N PHE A 132 4.83 -0.76 -13.79
CA PHE A 132 3.81 0.13 -13.27
C PHE A 132 3.50 1.31 -14.20
N THR A 133 4.25 1.57 -15.26
CA THR A 133 4.17 2.79 -16.07
C THR A 133 2.75 3.07 -16.60
N HIS A 134 2.03 2.03 -17.00
CA HIS A 134 0.65 2.10 -17.49
C HIS A 134 -0.31 1.20 -16.70
N LEU A 135 0.05 0.86 -15.47
CA LEU A 135 -0.81 0.07 -14.60
C LEU A 135 -1.85 0.99 -13.96
N PRO A 136 -3.16 0.73 -14.12
CA PRO A 136 -4.19 1.54 -13.48
C PRO A 136 -4.06 1.50 -11.96
N ILE A 137 -3.92 2.67 -11.34
CA ILE A 137 -3.88 2.82 -9.89
C ILE A 137 -5.10 3.65 -9.46
N PHE A 138 -5.95 3.06 -8.63
CA PHE A 138 -7.10 3.73 -8.05
C PHE A 138 -6.77 4.19 -6.63
N ILE A 139 -7.04 5.47 -6.37
CA ILE A 139 -6.77 6.09 -5.07
C ILE A 139 -8.04 6.64 -4.44
N GLU A 140 -8.05 6.66 -3.11
CA GLU A 140 -9.09 7.28 -2.29
C GLU A 140 -8.43 7.83 -1.02
N GLY A 141 -8.64 9.10 -0.69
CA GLY A 141 -8.12 9.72 0.55
C GLY A 141 -9.25 10.12 1.48
N CYS A 142 -9.01 10.13 2.78
CA CYS A 142 -9.99 10.55 3.79
C CYS A 142 -10.38 12.03 3.66
N ASP A 143 -9.55 12.84 3.02
CA ASP A 143 -9.79 14.26 2.71
C ASP A 143 -9.07 14.67 1.42
N ALA A 144 -9.28 15.91 1.00
CA ALA A 144 -8.68 16.44 -0.23
C ALA A 144 -7.14 16.50 -0.17
N GLU A 145 -6.55 16.75 1.00
CA GLU A 145 -5.09 16.79 1.19
C GLU A 145 -4.50 15.39 1.04
N CYS A 146 -5.10 14.39 1.69
CA CYS A 146 -4.70 12.98 1.55
C CYS A 146 -4.85 12.50 0.10
N THR A 147 -5.98 12.84 -0.56
CA THR A 147 -6.23 12.48 -1.96
C THR A 147 -5.17 13.08 -2.88
N ALA A 148 -4.83 14.37 -2.72
CA ALA A 148 -3.80 15.03 -3.51
C ALA A 148 -2.42 14.40 -3.28
N PHE A 149 -2.08 14.06 -2.04
CA PHE A 149 -0.81 13.40 -1.71
C PHE A 149 -0.75 12.00 -2.34
N LEU A 150 -1.79 11.19 -2.18
CA LEU A 150 -1.87 9.85 -2.77
C LEU A 150 -1.79 9.89 -4.30
N HIS A 151 -2.45 10.89 -4.93
CA HIS A 151 -2.37 11.08 -6.38
C HIS A 151 -0.93 11.36 -6.81
N ALA A 152 -0.23 12.22 -6.12
CA ALA A 152 1.16 12.56 -6.43
C ALA A 152 2.10 11.34 -6.23
N VAL A 153 1.90 10.55 -5.16
CA VAL A 153 2.63 9.29 -4.93
C VAL A 153 2.34 8.26 -6.03
N ALA A 154 1.08 8.11 -6.44
CA ALA A 154 0.69 7.18 -7.49
C ALA A 154 1.25 7.60 -8.85
N THR A 155 1.25 8.89 -9.17
CA THR A 155 1.79 9.44 -10.41
C THR A 155 3.31 9.25 -10.53
N ALA A 156 4.03 9.11 -9.42
CA ALA A 156 5.45 8.72 -9.44
C ALA A 156 5.64 7.29 -9.99
N LEU A 157 4.65 6.41 -9.86
CA LEU A 157 4.70 5.03 -10.35
C LEU A 157 4.05 4.85 -11.71
N SER A 158 2.85 5.43 -11.91
CA SER A 158 2.02 5.20 -13.10
C SER A 158 1.53 6.49 -13.72
N ARG A 159 1.30 6.44 -15.05
CA ARG A 159 0.61 7.50 -15.80
C ARG A 159 -0.91 7.39 -15.71
N ASP A 160 -1.41 6.22 -15.32
CA ASP A 160 -2.84 5.90 -15.30
C ASP A 160 -3.36 5.86 -13.85
N VAL A 161 -3.58 7.06 -13.28
CA VAL A 161 -4.04 7.26 -11.91
C VAL A 161 -5.45 7.83 -11.89
N TYR A 162 -6.34 7.19 -11.14
CA TYR A 162 -7.74 7.54 -11.06
C TYR A 162 -8.21 7.63 -9.61
N SER A 163 -9.09 8.60 -9.32
CA SER A 163 -9.82 8.60 -8.05
C SER A 163 -11.03 7.69 -8.17
N ALA A 164 -11.24 6.84 -7.18
CA ALA A 164 -12.41 5.96 -7.11
C ALA A 164 -12.85 5.80 -5.66
N SER A 165 -14.15 5.96 -5.39
CA SER A 165 -14.70 5.67 -4.06
C SER A 165 -14.60 4.18 -3.74
N SER A 166 -14.76 3.84 -2.46
CA SER A 166 -14.78 2.45 -2.00
C SER A 166 -15.83 1.61 -2.71
N GLU A 167 -16.99 2.20 -3.03
CA GLU A 167 -18.04 1.53 -3.81
C GLU A 167 -17.59 1.27 -5.25
N GLN A 168 -17.10 2.29 -5.94
CA GLN A 168 -16.60 2.16 -7.32
C GLN A 168 -15.45 1.16 -7.39
N ARG A 169 -14.52 1.19 -6.43
CA ARG A 169 -13.39 0.27 -6.36
C ARG A 169 -13.85 -1.19 -6.18
N ARG A 170 -14.89 -1.44 -5.37
CA ARG A 170 -15.45 -2.81 -5.22
C ARG A 170 -16.02 -3.33 -6.53
N TYR A 171 -16.71 -2.51 -7.31
CA TYR A 171 -17.21 -2.94 -8.63
C TYR A 171 -16.07 -3.20 -9.62
N LEU A 172 -15.05 -2.33 -9.65
CA LEU A 172 -13.86 -2.52 -10.47
C LEU A 172 -13.10 -3.80 -10.11
N HIS A 173 -12.93 -4.06 -8.81
CA HIS A 173 -12.29 -5.27 -8.31
C HIS A 173 -13.08 -6.53 -8.70
N LEU A 174 -14.40 -6.52 -8.51
CA LEU A 174 -15.27 -7.63 -8.92
C LEU A 174 -15.18 -7.89 -10.42
N ALA A 175 -15.24 -6.85 -11.25
CA ALA A 175 -15.09 -6.97 -12.70
C ALA A 175 -13.73 -7.56 -13.10
N ALA A 176 -12.65 -7.12 -12.46
CA ALA A 176 -11.31 -7.67 -12.69
C ALA A 176 -11.21 -9.15 -12.31
N VAL A 177 -11.76 -9.55 -11.16
CA VAL A 177 -11.79 -10.95 -10.70
C VAL A 177 -12.57 -11.83 -11.69
N LEU A 178 -13.73 -11.36 -12.15
CA LEU A 178 -14.52 -12.09 -13.14
C LEU A 178 -13.75 -12.22 -14.47
N ALA A 179 -13.19 -11.14 -14.99
CA ALA A 179 -12.43 -11.16 -16.23
C ALA A 179 -11.24 -12.13 -16.16
N CYS A 180 -10.47 -12.10 -15.08
CA CYS A 180 -9.34 -13.01 -14.89
C CYS A 180 -9.75 -14.47 -14.77
N ASN A 181 -10.88 -14.76 -14.10
CA ASN A 181 -11.36 -16.13 -13.96
C ASN A 181 -11.97 -16.70 -15.24
N PHE A 182 -12.63 -15.88 -16.08
CA PHE A 182 -13.20 -16.33 -17.35
C PHE A 182 -12.19 -16.43 -18.50
N SER A 183 -11.05 -15.73 -18.42
CA SER A 183 -10.02 -15.79 -19.47
C SER A 183 -9.02 -16.94 -19.29
N ASN A 184 -9.11 -17.72 -18.21
CA ASN A 184 -8.25 -18.86 -17.92
C ASN A 184 -8.91 -20.22 -18.20
N TYR A 185 -9.99 -20.26 -19.00
CA TYR A 185 -10.62 -21.49 -19.52
C TYR A 185 -10.43 -21.62 -21.02
#